data_2dcfff23c84b749f0430021d18dbb2ec
#
_entry.id   2dcfff23c84b749f0430021d18dbb2ec
#
_cell.length_a   1.000
_cell.length_b   1.000
_cell.length_c   1.000
_cell.angle_alpha   90.00
_cell.angle_beta   90.00
_cell.angle_gamma   90.00
#
_symmetry.space_group_name_H-M   'P 1'
#
loop_
_entity.id
_entity.type
_entity.pdbx_description
1 polymer ?
#
loop_
_entity_poly.entity_id
_entity_poly.type
_entity_poly.pdbx_seq_one_letter_code
_entity_poly.pdbx_strand_id
1 'polypeptide(L)'
;MITDKGVAVPDDMAAVLEADPGALTAFQALRPDDQRVYVNWVAAGHGADGRQQRLDGLGEHVKAYQRRPAEEHGSPHPLQDV
;
A
#
# COMPACT_ATOMS: atom_id res chain seq x y z
N MET A 1 -11.62 -7.02 0.79
CA MET A 1 -10.89 -7.34 2.04
C MET A 1 -10.97 -6.18 3.00
N ILE A 2 -11.07 -6.47 4.27
CA ILE A 2 -10.99 -5.45 5.33
C ILE A 2 -9.75 -5.77 6.15
N THR A 3 -8.88 -4.79 6.36
CA THR A 3 -7.67 -5.01 7.15
C THR A 3 -8.00 -5.18 8.63
N ASP A 4 -7.02 -5.64 9.42
CA ASP A 4 -7.16 -5.76 10.87
C ASP A 4 -7.50 -4.43 11.54
N LYS A 5 -7.22 -3.32 10.87
CA LYS A 5 -7.48 -1.97 11.37
C LYS A 5 -8.74 -1.34 10.76
N GLY A 6 -9.54 -2.14 10.04
CA GLY A 6 -10.83 -1.71 9.52
C GLY A 6 -10.80 -0.95 8.20
N VAL A 7 -9.71 -1.02 7.47
CA VAL A 7 -9.58 -0.34 6.17
C VAL A 7 -10.05 -1.27 5.05
N ALA A 8 -10.98 -0.79 4.23
CA ALA A 8 -11.47 -1.54 3.07
C ALA A 8 -10.44 -1.52 1.94
N VAL A 9 -10.13 -2.69 1.40
CA VAL A 9 -9.15 -2.86 0.32
C VAL A 9 -9.85 -3.48 -0.89
N PRO A 10 -9.75 -2.88 -2.09
CA PRO A 10 -10.36 -3.44 -3.30
C PRO A 10 -9.85 -4.85 -3.59
N ASP A 11 -10.67 -5.66 -4.27
CA ASP A 11 -10.37 -7.07 -4.49
C ASP A 11 -9.08 -7.28 -5.29
N ASP A 12 -8.82 -6.48 -6.31
CA ASP A 12 -7.60 -6.60 -7.11
C ASP A 12 -6.35 -6.26 -6.29
N MET A 13 -6.43 -5.26 -5.44
CA MET A 13 -5.35 -4.89 -4.54
C MET A 13 -5.14 -5.97 -3.48
N ALA A 14 -6.21 -6.52 -2.94
CA ALA A 14 -6.13 -7.62 -1.99
C ALA A 14 -5.44 -8.84 -2.60
N ALA A 15 -5.77 -9.18 -3.86
CA ALA A 15 -5.15 -10.30 -4.55
C ALA A 15 -3.63 -10.11 -4.70
N VAL A 16 -3.18 -8.90 -5.02
CA VAL A 16 -1.75 -8.58 -5.12
C VAL A 16 -1.05 -8.77 -3.77
N LEU A 17 -1.65 -8.28 -2.70
CA LEU A 17 -1.09 -8.41 -1.37
C LEU A 17 -1.05 -9.87 -0.92
N GLU A 18 -2.12 -10.62 -1.16
CA GLU A 18 -2.19 -12.03 -0.77
C GLU A 18 -1.21 -12.90 -1.54
N ALA A 19 -0.85 -12.51 -2.76
CA ALA A 19 0.14 -13.22 -3.57
C ALA A 19 1.58 -12.98 -3.08
N ASP A 20 1.79 -11.97 -2.22
CA ASP A 20 3.11 -11.65 -1.67
C ASP A 20 2.98 -11.53 -0.14
N PRO A 21 3.21 -12.63 0.60
CA PRO A 21 3.03 -12.62 2.07
C PRO A 21 3.82 -11.54 2.80
N GLY A 22 5.01 -11.20 2.31
CA GLY A 22 5.81 -10.13 2.90
C GLY A 22 5.14 -8.77 2.75
N ALA A 23 4.55 -8.52 1.57
CA ALA A 23 3.82 -7.28 1.33
C ALA A 23 2.54 -7.23 2.16
N LEU A 24 1.82 -8.32 2.26
CA LEU A 24 0.60 -8.36 3.06
C LEU A 24 0.91 -8.07 4.53
N THR A 25 1.92 -8.71 5.09
CA THR A 25 2.35 -8.49 6.47
C THR A 25 2.73 -7.02 6.69
N ALA A 26 3.52 -6.45 5.78
CA ALA A 26 3.94 -5.06 5.88
C ALA A 26 2.74 -4.11 5.80
N PHE A 27 1.79 -4.39 4.90
CA PHE A 27 0.60 -3.57 4.74
C PHE A 27 -0.28 -3.60 6.00
N GLN A 28 -0.49 -4.78 6.57
CA GLN A 28 -1.28 -4.93 7.80
C GLN A 28 -0.64 -4.21 8.99
N ALA A 29 0.70 -4.08 8.98
CA ALA A 29 1.42 -3.40 10.05
C ALA A 29 1.35 -1.87 9.95
N LEU A 30 0.93 -1.33 8.81
CA LEU A 30 0.80 0.12 8.63
C LEU A 30 -0.35 0.67 9.47
N ARG A 31 -0.27 1.95 9.82
CA ARG A 31 -1.38 2.65 10.46
C ARG A 31 -2.56 2.73 9.48
N PRO A 32 -3.80 2.81 9.99
CA PRO A 32 -4.97 2.87 9.10
C PRO A 32 -4.92 4.02 8.10
N ASP A 33 -4.38 5.17 8.49
CA ASP A 33 -4.26 6.30 7.57
C ASP A 33 -3.31 5.99 6.41
N ASP A 34 -2.20 5.32 6.70
CA ASP A 34 -1.24 4.93 5.66
C ASP A 34 -1.82 3.85 4.75
N GLN A 35 -2.60 2.92 5.30
CA GLN A 35 -3.30 1.94 4.49
C GLN A 35 -4.25 2.61 3.51
N ARG A 36 -5.00 3.63 3.96
CA ARG A 36 -5.90 4.39 3.10
C ARG A 36 -5.16 5.15 2.01
N VAL A 37 -3.98 5.67 2.33
CA VAL A 37 -3.15 6.36 1.33
C VAL A 37 -2.81 5.42 0.18
N TYR A 38 -2.43 4.18 0.46
CA TYR A 38 -2.12 3.21 -0.58
C TYR A 38 -3.37 2.81 -1.37
N VAL A 39 -4.50 2.61 -0.71
CA VAL A 39 -5.77 2.31 -1.40
C VAL A 39 -6.12 3.44 -2.36
N ASN A 40 -6.02 4.69 -1.91
CA ASN A 40 -6.33 5.85 -2.74
C ASN A 40 -5.33 6.01 -3.89
N TRP A 41 -4.06 5.70 -3.65
CA TRP A 41 -3.03 5.77 -4.68
C TRP A 41 -3.31 4.77 -5.82
N VAL A 42 -3.69 3.55 -5.48
CA VAL A 42 -4.07 2.56 -6.49
C VAL A 42 -5.32 3.04 -7.25
N ALA A 43 -6.30 3.55 -6.53
CA ALA A 43 -7.54 4.02 -7.13
C ALA A 43 -7.34 5.22 -8.06
N ALA A 44 -6.32 6.02 -7.81
CA ALA A 44 -6.01 7.21 -8.62
C ALA A 44 -5.26 6.90 -9.91
N GLY A 45 -4.87 5.64 -10.16
CA GLY A 45 -4.22 5.26 -11.41
C GLY A 45 -5.10 5.54 -12.62
N HIS A 46 -4.50 6.10 -13.69
CA HIS A 46 -5.24 6.48 -14.89
C HIS A 46 -5.57 5.25 -15.74
N GLY A 47 -6.86 4.95 -15.85
CA GLY A 47 -7.34 3.81 -16.63
C GLY A 47 -6.87 2.47 -16.05
N ALA A 48 -7.19 1.39 -16.76
CA ALA A 48 -6.81 0.05 -16.33
C ALA A 48 -5.29 -0.14 -16.28
N ASP A 49 -4.58 0.42 -17.26
CA ASP A 49 -3.12 0.27 -17.34
C ASP A 49 -2.41 1.01 -16.20
N GLY A 50 -2.85 2.22 -15.88
CA GLY A 50 -2.27 2.99 -14.78
C GLY A 50 -2.52 2.33 -13.44
N ARG A 51 -3.73 1.80 -13.24
CA ARG A 51 -4.05 1.04 -12.03
C ARG A 51 -3.19 -0.22 -11.92
N GLN A 52 -3.02 -0.95 -13.03
CA GLN A 52 -2.22 -2.16 -13.04
C GLN A 52 -0.74 -1.88 -12.74
N GLN A 53 -0.19 -0.79 -13.27
CA GLN A 53 1.19 -0.39 -12.97
C GLN A 53 1.39 -0.16 -11.47
N ARG A 54 0.43 0.50 -10.83
CA ARG A 54 0.50 0.75 -9.39
C ARG A 54 0.37 -0.53 -8.59
N LEU A 55 -0.52 -1.43 -9.01
CA LEU A 55 -0.64 -2.75 -8.39
C LEU A 55 0.65 -3.55 -8.53
N ASP A 56 1.30 -3.51 -9.69
CA ASP A 56 2.53 -4.26 -9.93
C ASP A 56 3.67 -3.79 -9.03
N GLY A 57 3.72 -2.51 -8.69
CA GLY A 57 4.77 -1.96 -7.82
C GLY A 57 4.40 -1.94 -6.34
N LEU A 58 3.16 -2.25 -6.00
CA LEU A 58 2.64 -2.06 -4.66
C LEU A 58 3.42 -2.82 -3.60
N GLY A 59 3.69 -4.10 -3.84
CA GLY A 59 4.37 -4.95 -2.86
C GLY A 59 5.72 -4.41 -2.46
N GLU A 60 6.54 -4.06 -3.44
CA GLU A 60 7.87 -3.51 -3.18
C GLU A 60 7.79 -2.15 -2.48
N HIS A 61 6.82 -1.32 -2.87
CA HIS A 61 6.64 0.00 -2.28
C HIS A 61 6.30 -0.11 -0.80
N VAL A 62 5.35 -0.98 -0.47
CA VAL A 62 4.91 -1.18 0.93
C VAL A 62 6.06 -1.73 1.77
N LYS A 63 6.78 -2.73 1.27
CA LYS A 63 7.91 -3.32 1.99
C LYS A 63 9.03 -2.31 2.20
N ALA A 64 9.31 -1.46 1.21
CA ALA A 64 10.34 -0.44 1.33
C ALA A 64 9.97 0.60 2.40
N TYR A 65 8.71 1.02 2.43
CA TYR A 65 8.25 1.96 3.44
C TYR A 65 8.37 1.37 4.85
N GLN A 66 7.96 0.12 5.00
CA GLN A 66 7.99 -0.55 6.31
C GLN A 66 9.41 -0.69 6.87
N ARG A 67 10.43 -0.76 6.00
CA ARG A 67 11.82 -0.92 6.42
C ARG A 67 12.55 0.38 6.71
N ARG A 68 11.92 1.54 6.49
CA ARG A 68 12.55 2.83 6.76
C ARG A 68 12.78 3.02 8.25
N PRO A 69 13.94 3.56 8.66
CA PRO A 69 14.15 3.94 10.05
C PRO A 69 13.15 5.02 10.49
N ALA A 70 12.85 5.06 11.79
CA ALA A 70 11.86 5.98 12.32
C ALA A 70 12.18 7.45 12.01
N GLU A 71 13.45 7.83 12.05
CA GLU A 71 13.88 9.20 11.76
C GLU A 71 13.70 9.60 10.30
N GLU A 72 13.52 8.65 9.41
CA GLU A 72 13.22 8.92 8.00
C GLU A 72 11.72 9.07 7.74
N HIS A 73 10.91 8.83 8.74
CA HIS A 73 9.46 8.97 8.64
C HIS A 73 9.01 10.40 8.94
N GLY A 74 9.77 11.38 8.45
CA GLY A 74 9.39 12.78 8.57
C GLY A 74 8.23 13.17 7.68
N SER A 75 7.94 12.37 6.70
CA SER A 75 6.83 12.55 5.78
C SER A 75 5.52 12.17 6.46
N PRO A 76 4.43 12.93 6.26
CA PRO A 76 3.15 12.60 6.90
C PRO A 76 2.49 11.34 6.32
N HIS A 77 2.87 10.90 5.13
CA HIS A 77 2.36 9.65 4.58
C HIS A 77 3.37 9.01 3.61
N PRO A 78 3.22 7.69 3.33
CA PRO A 78 4.25 6.90 2.66
C PRO A 78 4.48 7.25 1.19
N LEU A 79 3.56 7.93 0.53
CA LEU A 79 3.64 8.23 -0.89
C LEU A 79 4.07 9.67 -1.19
N GLN A 80 4.52 10.41 -0.20
CA GLN A 80 4.83 11.82 -0.37
C GLN A 80 5.95 12.05 -1.39
N ASP A 81 6.90 11.14 -1.49
CA ASP A 81 8.07 11.27 -2.35
C ASP A 81 7.90 10.58 -3.70
N VAL A 82 6.71 10.10 -4.02
CA VAL A 82 6.44 9.37 -5.26
C VAL A 82 5.98 10.27 -6.39
#